data_d9fbb26910e5da1462b9bd23883ec3e8
#
_entry.id   d9fbb26910e5da1462b9bd23883ec3e8
#
_cell.length_a   1.000
_cell.length_b   1.000
_cell.length_c   1.000
_cell.angle_alpha   90.00
_cell.angle_beta   90.00
_cell.angle_gamma   90.00
#
_symmetry.space_group_name_H-M   'P 1'
#
loop_
_entity.id
_entity.type
_entity.pdbx_description
1 polymer ?
#
loop_
_entity_poly.entity_id
_entity_poly.type
_entity_poly.pdbx_seq_one_letter_code
_entity_poly.pdbx_strand_id
1 'polypeptide(L)'
;MTKKLYFNGNVITVNNKEEVVQAVAIEDGKIIKVGTNEEILSLKDNDTEVIDLEGKTMLPGFIDPHGHIVPVAQTLMIVTLGDVTSKEELLARLEESLKNDPPSGDNWLIGFGYDNTKFEDGEHPTKFDLDKVSTEIPISVSHASGHLAAVNSKALELYGYVGEDYEVPEGGVVRTVSPDSKEPNGVLEENAILDSEKKKIVKAPGFEEILKAMVKAQKIYASLGITTTQDASVEEANGYNHILGACAQNNMLIIDVVGLATQPSTKNLMKDEGTPKREYFNHYKLGGAKTWLDGSPQGFTAWLSKQYYKVPQGQSKDYCGYGTQTDEVVTQYFVDCINMNVQVNVHVNGDEACEQFLRCYEKAVEITGHGTELRPVMVHCQALRYDQLDRVKALGAVPTFFCDHVRFWGDLHHDQVFGPERAQNISPIGWALEKGIKFTLHQDPPVKMPNQILAIHNAVNRKTESGRVLGEHQRIPVMEAIKAVTINGAYQYFEEDTKGSIEEGKLADLVILDKDILSIDKEEIETIKVLETIKEGNTIFKA
;
A
#
# COMPACT_ATOMS: atom_id res chain seq x y z
N MET A 1 31.62 1.35 -9.47
CA MET A 1 31.00 2.58 -8.89
C MET A 1 32.02 3.26 -7.99
N THR A 2 31.88 4.58 -7.77
CA THR A 2 32.76 5.34 -6.88
C THR A 2 32.52 4.91 -5.44
N LYS A 3 33.60 4.75 -4.66
CA LYS A 3 33.53 4.53 -3.22
C LYS A 3 32.94 5.77 -2.53
N LYS A 4 32.00 5.58 -1.62
CA LYS A 4 31.37 6.64 -0.83
C LYS A 4 31.60 6.41 0.65
N LEU A 5 32.01 7.47 1.36
CA LEU A 5 32.18 7.44 2.82
C LEU A 5 31.22 8.44 3.44
N TYR A 6 30.24 7.95 4.17
CA TYR A 6 29.34 8.76 5.00
C TYR A 6 29.90 8.82 6.41
N PHE A 7 30.08 10.01 6.97
CA PHE A 7 30.66 10.22 8.30
C PHE A 7 29.90 11.28 9.10
N ASN A 8 30.21 11.42 10.37
CA ASN A 8 29.61 12.42 11.27
C ASN A 8 28.08 12.27 11.35
N GLY A 9 27.59 11.04 11.42
CA GLY A 9 26.17 10.73 11.48
C GLY A 9 25.77 9.97 12.75
N ASN A 10 24.46 9.82 12.92
CA ASN A 10 23.83 8.91 13.84
C ASN A 10 23.31 7.71 13.05
N VAL A 11 24.15 6.68 12.88
CA VAL A 11 23.86 5.54 12.01
C VAL A 11 23.29 4.39 12.85
N ILE A 12 21.99 4.19 12.77
CA ILE A 12 21.26 3.11 13.46
C ILE A 12 21.31 1.87 12.57
N THR A 13 22.09 0.87 12.96
CA THR A 13 22.42 -0.26 12.10
C THR A 13 21.26 -1.26 11.93
N VAL A 14 20.37 -1.36 12.90
CA VAL A 14 19.31 -2.37 12.98
C VAL A 14 19.85 -3.81 12.91
N ASN A 15 21.11 -4.01 13.27
CA ASN A 15 21.71 -5.32 13.40
C ASN A 15 21.25 -6.01 14.70
N ASN A 16 21.63 -7.27 14.88
CA ASN A 16 21.24 -8.05 16.07
C ASN A 16 21.71 -7.47 17.41
N LYS A 17 22.68 -6.55 17.39
CA LYS A 17 23.18 -5.86 18.60
C LYS A 17 22.57 -4.46 18.80
N GLU A 18 21.76 -4.00 17.84
CA GLU A 18 21.16 -2.66 17.83
C GLU A 18 22.22 -1.54 17.95
N GLU A 19 23.37 -1.75 17.30
CA GLU A 19 24.48 -0.81 17.38
C GLU A 19 24.13 0.51 16.67
N VAL A 20 24.54 1.62 17.29
CA VAL A 20 24.54 2.94 16.67
C VAL A 20 26.01 3.34 16.44
N VAL A 21 26.36 3.59 15.19
CA VAL A 21 27.72 3.94 14.76
C VAL A 21 27.76 5.33 14.14
N GLN A 22 28.95 5.84 13.80
CA GLN A 22 29.11 7.22 13.31
C GLN A 22 29.22 7.32 11.80
N ALA A 23 29.57 6.22 11.12
CA ALA A 23 29.98 6.26 9.72
C ALA A 23 29.76 4.94 8.98
N VAL A 24 29.63 5.01 7.65
CA VAL A 24 29.45 3.89 6.74
C VAL A 24 30.29 4.10 5.48
N ALA A 25 30.98 3.07 5.02
CA ALA A 25 31.65 3.03 3.72
C ALA A 25 30.87 2.13 2.75
N ILE A 26 30.66 2.61 1.54
CA ILE A 26 29.94 1.93 0.46
C ILE A 26 30.86 1.83 -0.77
N GLU A 27 30.85 0.68 -1.42
CA GLU A 27 31.52 0.46 -2.71
C GLU A 27 30.71 -0.53 -3.53
N ASP A 28 30.55 -0.27 -4.81
CA ASP A 28 29.82 -1.14 -5.77
C ASP A 28 28.42 -1.56 -5.29
N GLY A 29 27.69 -0.60 -4.70
CA GLY A 29 26.31 -0.80 -4.23
C GLY A 29 26.19 -1.56 -2.92
N LYS A 30 27.30 -1.91 -2.26
CA LYS A 30 27.32 -2.66 -1.00
C LYS A 30 28.01 -1.89 0.12
N ILE A 31 27.59 -2.18 1.33
CA ILE A 31 28.25 -1.73 2.55
C ILE A 31 29.55 -2.52 2.71
N ILE A 32 30.68 -1.84 2.71
CA ILE A 32 31.99 -2.47 2.88
C ILE A 32 32.53 -2.35 4.31
N LYS A 33 32.07 -1.34 5.06
CA LYS A 33 32.44 -1.18 6.47
C LYS A 33 31.48 -0.24 7.20
N VAL A 34 31.28 -0.52 8.49
CA VAL A 34 30.56 0.36 9.45
C VAL A 34 31.46 0.59 10.66
N GLY A 35 31.36 1.76 11.31
CA GLY A 35 32.19 2.02 12.49
C GLY A 35 32.30 3.49 12.87
N THR A 36 33.44 3.86 13.46
CA THR A 36 33.77 5.23 13.85
C THR A 36 34.13 6.10 12.64
N ASN A 37 34.08 7.41 12.80
CA ASN A 37 34.52 8.34 11.77
C ASN A 37 35.98 8.09 11.36
N GLU A 38 36.86 7.84 12.33
CA GLU A 38 38.29 7.58 12.08
C GLU A 38 38.49 6.32 11.22
N GLU A 39 37.83 5.22 11.58
CA GLU A 39 37.91 3.95 10.82
C GLU A 39 37.44 4.12 9.38
N ILE A 40 36.30 4.78 9.16
CA ILE A 40 35.73 4.93 7.84
C ILE A 40 36.53 5.92 6.99
N LEU A 41 36.94 7.07 7.55
CA LEU A 41 37.73 8.06 6.83
C LEU A 41 39.12 7.55 6.46
N SER A 42 39.66 6.54 7.20
CA SER A 42 40.92 5.90 6.84
C SER A 42 40.87 5.11 5.52
N LEU A 43 39.67 4.80 5.02
CA LEU A 43 39.46 4.10 3.73
C LEU A 43 39.48 5.04 2.52
N LYS A 44 39.65 6.35 2.74
CA LYS A 44 39.66 7.34 1.68
C LYS A 44 40.84 7.15 0.72
N ASP A 45 40.55 7.17 -0.57
CA ASP A 45 41.52 7.24 -1.67
C ASP A 45 41.20 8.43 -2.60
N ASN A 46 41.88 8.53 -3.74
CA ASN A 46 41.76 9.68 -4.65
C ASN A 46 40.37 9.78 -5.34
N ASP A 47 39.68 8.66 -5.51
CA ASP A 47 38.41 8.58 -6.22
C ASP A 47 37.21 8.46 -5.25
N THR A 48 37.46 8.59 -3.95
CA THR A 48 36.45 8.45 -2.90
C THR A 48 35.62 9.73 -2.73
N GLU A 49 34.31 9.60 -2.83
CA GLU A 49 33.35 10.63 -2.41
C GLU A 49 33.20 10.61 -0.89
N VAL A 50 33.38 11.75 -0.23
CA VAL A 50 33.25 11.89 1.23
C VAL A 50 32.07 12.78 1.53
N ILE A 51 31.08 12.27 2.30
CA ILE A 51 29.80 12.90 2.57
C ILE A 51 29.65 13.10 4.09
N ASP A 52 29.53 14.36 4.51
CA ASP A 52 29.24 14.71 5.91
C ASP A 52 27.73 14.60 6.17
N LEU A 53 27.34 13.77 7.10
CA LEU A 53 25.95 13.64 7.51
C LEU A 53 25.48 14.76 8.46
N GLU A 54 26.39 15.62 8.91
CA GLU A 54 26.06 16.78 9.78
C GLU A 54 25.22 16.39 11.02
N GLY A 55 25.46 15.22 11.58
CA GLY A 55 24.70 14.69 12.71
C GLY A 55 23.32 14.13 12.34
N LYS A 56 22.97 14.03 11.06
CA LYS A 56 21.71 13.43 10.61
C LYS A 56 21.65 11.94 10.91
N THR A 57 20.44 11.41 10.96
CA THR A 57 20.22 9.98 11.22
C THR A 57 20.17 9.19 9.93
N MET A 58 20.92 8.09 9.89
CA MET A 58 20.87 7.11 8.81
C MET A 58 20.30 5.78 9.31
N LEU A 59 19.37 5.24 8.55
CA LEU A 59 18.74 3.92 8.78
C LEU A 59 18.87 3.06 7.53
N PRO A 60 18.65 1.72 7.62
CA PRO A 60 18.37 0.92 6.43
C PRO A 60 17.17 1.48 5.68
N GLY A 61 17.19 1.41 4.36
CA GLY A 61 16.05 1.77 3.54
C GLY A 61 14.80 1.03 3.98
N PHE A 62 13.67 1.72 4.02
CA PHE A 62 12.41 1.13 4.45
C PHE A 62 11.91 0.09 3.46
N ILE A 63 11.26 -0.93 4.00
CA ILE A 63 10.60 -2.00 3.26
C ILE A 63 9.11 -1.93 3.54
N ASP A 64 8.32 -1.79 2.48
CA ASP A 64 6.86 -1.91 2.55
C ASP A 64 6.47 -3.37 2.31
N PRO A 65 6.04 -4.11 3.35
CA PRO A 65 5.86 -5.55 3.27
C PRO A 65 4.51 -5.97 2.68
N HIS A 66 3.58 -5.04 2.46
CA HIS A 66 2.29 -5.30 1.82
C HIS A 66 1.66 -4.05 1.22
N GLY A 67 1.48 -4.05 -0.09
CA GLY A 67 0.84 -2.97 -0.83
C GLY A 67 0.58 -3.34 -2.29
N HIS A 68 0.14 -2.34 -3.07
CA HIS A 68 -0.30 -2.49 -4.45
C HIS A 68 0.24 -1.33 -5.30
N ILE A 69 1.51 -1.42 -5.74
CA ILE A 69 2.17 -0.30 -6.43
C ILE A 69 1.54 0.01 -7.80
N VAL A 70 1.04 -1.00 -8.54
CA VAL A 70 0.35 -0.76 -9.81
C VAL A 70 -0.99 -0.05 -9.59
N PRO A 71 -1.87 -0.47 -8.66
CA PRO A 71 -3.02 0.33 -8.22
C PRO A 71 -2.65 1.75 -7.76
N VAL A 72 -1.56 1.95 -7.01
CA VAL A 72 -1.09 3.31 -6.68
C VAL A 72 -0.78 4.11 -7.95
N ALA A 73 -0.05 3.53 -8.89
CA ALA A 73 0.23 4.20 -10.16
C ALA A 73 -1.07 4.56 -10.91
N GLN A 74 -2.07 3.67 -10.91
CA GLN A 74 -3.38 3.94 -11.51
C GLN A 74 -4.11 5.11 -10.83
N THR A 75 -4.05 5.25 -9.50
CA THR A 75 -4.64 6.41 -8.81
C THR A 75 -3.99 7.73 -9.19
N LEU A 76 -2.71 7.73 -9.56
CA LEU A 76 -2.00 8.95 -10.01
C LEU A 76 -2.41 9.41 -11.42
N MET A 77 -3.18 8.60 -12.12
CA MET A 77 -3.75 8.95 -13.44
C MET A 77 -5.14 9.58 -13.32
N ILE A 78 -5.65 9.71 -12.12
CA ILE A 78 -6.97 10.25 -11.78
C ILE A 78 -6.77 11.45 -10.88
N VAL A 79 -7.44 12.56 -11.19
CA VAL A 79 -7.41 13.76 -10.34
C VAL A 79 -8.23 13.50 -9.07
N THR A 80 -7.55 13.48 -7.91
CA THR A 80 -8.23 13.32 -6.62
C THR A 80 -8.97 14.59 -6.24
N LEU A 81 -10.28 14.46 -5.95
CA LEU A 81 -11.18 15.57 -5.67
C LEU A 81 -11.91 15.42 -4.32
N GLY A 82 -11.51 14.48 -3.48
CA GLY A 82 -12.24 14.15 -2.23
C GLY A 82 -12.15 15.21 -1.13
N ASP A 83 -11.19 16.09 -1.20
CA ASP A 83 -10.94 17.15 -0.22
C ASP A 83 -11.32 18.55 -0.73
N VAL A 84 -11.78 18.69 -1.99
CA VAL A 84 -12.21 19.99 -2.53
C VAL A 84 -13.48 20.46 -1.83
N THR A 85 -13.58 21.75 -1.58
CA THR A 85 -14.68 22.39 -0.86
C THR A 85 -15.48 23.37 -1.73
N SER A 86 -15.06 23.61 -2.98
CA SER A 86 -15.75 24.47 -3.93
C SER A 86 -15.59 23.98 -5.37
N LYS A 87 -16.46 24.45 -6.28
CA LYS A 87 -16.33 24.20 -7.72
C LYS A 87 -15.07 24.84 -8.29
N GLU A 88 -14.71 26.03 -7.82
CA GLU A 88 -13.51 26.77 -8.24
C GLU A 88 -12.25 25.96 -7.91
N GLU A 89 -12.16 25.38 -6.71
CA GLU A 89 -11.05 24.52 -6.32
C GLU A 89 -11.00 23.25 -7.17
N LEU A 90 -12.15 22.62 -7.45
CA LEU A 90 -12.27 21.48 -8.34
C LEU A 90 -11.73 21.80 -9.73
N LEU A 91 -12.18 22.92 -10.34
CA LEU A 91 -11.73 23.34 -11.66
C LEU A 91 -10.24 23.66 -11.69
N ALA A 92 -9.73 24.40 -10.69
CA ALA A 92 -8.32 24.71 -10.59
C ALA A 92 -7.45 23.45 -10.53
N ARG A 93 -7.88 22.42 -9.82
CA ARG A 93 -7.18 21.13 -9.71
C ARG A 93 -7.17 20.36 -11.04
N LEU A 94 -8.28 20.39 -11.79
CA LEU A 94 -8.34 19.83 -13.14
C LEU A 94 -7.45 20.60 -14.13
N GLU A 95 -7.44 21.94 -14.09
CA GLU A 95 -6.56 22.78 -14.91
C GLU A 95 -5.07 22.53 -14.62
N GLU A 96 -4.71 22.41 -13.34
CA GLU A 96 -3.34 22.10 -12.91
C GLU A 96 -2.92 20.73 -13.44
N SER A 97 -3.78 19.72 -13.32
CA SER A 97 -3.51 18.38 -13.85
C SER A 97 -3.34 18.41 -15.36
N LEU A 98 -4.22 19.11 -16.09
CA LEU A 98 -4.15 19.25 -17.55
C LEU A 98 -2.88 19.95 -18.01
N LYS A 99 -2.41 20.93 -17.25
CA LYS A 99 -1.18 21.70 -17.54
C LYS A 99 0.08 20.86 -17.30
N ASN A 100 0.10 20.08 -16.20
CA ASN A 100 1.30 19.36 -15.78
C ASN A 100 1.44 17.99 -16.44
N ASP A 101 0.33 17.35 -16.78
CA ASP A 101 0.28 15.99 -17.32
C ASP A 101 -0.96 15.81 -18.20
N PRO A 102 -1.00 16.44 -19.37
CA PRO A 102 -2.14 16.35 -20.28
C PRO A 102 -2.36 14.91 -20.74
N PRO A 103 -3.63 14.41 -20.78
CA PRO A 103 -3.94 13.12 -21.36
C PRO A 103 -3.42 13.02 -22.79
N SER A 104 -2.81 11.88 -23.17
CA SER A 104 -2.30 11.67 -24.51
C SER A 104 -3.36 11.09 -25.46
N GLY A 105 -3.33 11.51 -26.72
CA GLY A 105 -4.26 11.01 -27.75
C GLY A 105 -5.72 11.31 -27.44
N ASP A 106 -6.56 10.27 -27.52
CA ASP A 106 -8.01 10.35 -27.25
C ASP A 106 -8.37 10.07 -25.79
N ASN A 107 -7.41 10.16 -24.87
CA ASN A 107 -7.62 9.86 -23.46
C ASN A 107 -8.41 10.97 -22.74
N TRP A 108 -9.01 10.60 -21.62
CA TRP A 108 -9.89 11.43 -20.82
C TRP A 108 -9.14 12.07 -19.65
N LEU A 109 -9.52 13.28 -19.28
CA LEU A 109 -9.21 13.84 -17.97
C LEU A 109 -10.25 13.33 -16.96
N ILE A 110 -9.81 12.47 -16.05
CA ILE A 110 -10.70 11.81 -15.09
C ILE A 110 -10.44 12.36 -13.69
N GLY A 111 -11.49 12.76 -12.99
CA GLY A 111 -11.47 13.12 -11.59
C GLY A 111 -12.37 12.19 -10.76
N PHE A 112 -12.05 12.02 -9.47
CA PHE A 112 -12.84 11.19 -8.57
C PHE A 112 -12.93 11.77 -7.17
N GLY A 113 -14.10 11.62 -6.58
CA GLY A 113 -14.30 11.75 -5.14
C GLY A 113 -14.88 13.10 -4.71
N TYR A 114 -15.28 14.01 -5.62
CA TYR A 114 -15.93 15.24 -5.19
C TYR A 114 -17.25 14.96 -4.47
N ASP A 115 -17.60 15.84 -3.55
CA ASP A 115 -18.84 15.79 -2.78
C ASP A 115 -19.49 17.17 -2.83
N ASN A 116 -20.58 17.28 -3.59
CA ASN A 116 -21.28 18.54 -3.78
C ASN A 116 -21.89 19.10 -2.47
N THR A 117 -22.10 18.26 -1.45
CA THR A 117 -22.60 18.73 -0.15
C THR A 117 -21.59 19.63 0.59
N LYS A 118 -20.32 19.63 0.15
CA LYS A 118 -19.26 20.52 0.65
C LYS A 118 -19.22 21.87 -0.07
N PHE A 119 -19.94 22.01 -1.18
CA PHE A 119 -19.97 23.25 -1.96
C PHE A 119 -20.99 24.22 -1.39
N GLU A 120 -20.75 25.52 -1.48
CA GLU A 120 -21.60 26.55 -0.91
C GLU A 120 -23.03 26.51 -1.46
N ASP A 121 -23.19 26.23 -2.77
CA ASP A 121 -24.48 26.11 -3.45
C ASP A 121 -25.11 24.71 -3.35
N GLY A 122 -24.37 23.71 -2.87
CA GLY A 122 -24.85 22.32 -2.79
C GLY A 122 -25.06 21.64 -4.14
N GLU A 123 -24.70 22.28 -5.25
CA GLU A 123 -24.97 21.81 -6.60
C GLU A 123 -23.78 21.06 -7.20
N HIS A 124 -24.06 20.09 -8.06
CA HIS A 124 -23.03 19.40 -8.82
C HIS A 124 -22.35 20.34 -9.85
N PRO A 125 -21.08 20.10 -10.22
CA PRO A 125 -20.49 20.72 -11.40
C PRO A 125 -21.30 20.34 -12.64
N THR A 126 -21.36 21.24 -13.61
CA THR A 126 -22.06 21.03 -14.89
C THR A 126 -21.10 21.07 -16.06
N LYS A 127 -21.58 20.75 -17.29
CA LYS A 127 -20.79 20.92 -18.50
C LYS A 127 -20.24 22.33 -18.64
N PHE A 128 -21.02 23.35 -18.23
CA PHE A 128 -20.62 24.76 -18.32
C PHE A 128 -19.46 25.12 -17.40
N ASP A 129 -19.31 24.39 -16.31
CA ASP A 129 -18.17 24.53 -15.41
C ASP A 129 -16.95 23.82 -15.99
N LEU A 130 -17.11 22.55 -16.40
CA LEU A 130 -16.02 21.74 -16.91
C LEU A 130 -15.50 22.19 -18.29
N ASP A 131 -16.34 22.79 -19.12
CA ASP A 131 -15.96 23.42 -20.39
C ASP A 131 -14.98 24.59 -20.23
N LYS A 132 -14.95 25.23 -19.04
CA LYS A 132 -13.92 26.25 -18.72
C LYS A 132 -12.53 25.65 -18.66
N VAL A 133 -12.40 24.38 -18.29
CA VAL A 133 -11.13 23.65 -18.25
C VAL A 133 -10.73 23.20 -19.67
N SER A 134 -11.64 22.55 -20.40
CA SER A 134 -11.43 22.16 -21.81
C SER A 134 -12.75 21.82 -22.50
N THR A 135 -12.86 22.25 -23.77
CA THR A 135 -13.93 21.83 -24.69
C THR A 135 -13.45 20.78 -25.71
N GLU A 136 -12.15 20.47 -25.72
CA GLU A 136 -11.56 19.52 -26.69
C GLU A 136 -11.20 18.17 -26.06
N ILE A 137 -10.74 18.19 -24.80
CA ILE A 137 -10.42 16.99 -24.05
C ILE A 137 -11.67 16.55 -23.30
N PRO A 138 -12.12 15.29 -23.42
CA PRO A 138 -13.27 14.80 -22.65
C PRO A 138 -12.91 14.74 -21.16
N ILE A 139 -13.78 15.33 -20.34
CA ILE A 139 -13.62 15.42 -18.89
C ILE A 139 -14.77 14.66 -18.22
N SER A 140 -14.44 13.81 -17.26
CA SER A 140 -15.41 13.14 -16.38
C SER A 140 -14.95 13.23 -14.93
N VAL A 141 -15.76 13.81 -14.07
CA VAL A 141 -15.53 13.87 -12.62
C VAL A 141 -16.61 13.09 -11.89
N SER A 142 -16.20 11.99 -11.24
CA SER A 142 -17.12 11.12 -10.50
C SER A 142 -17.33 11.62 -9.08
N HIS A 143 -18.56 11.57 -8.63
CA HIS A 143 -18.93 11.87 -7.24
C HIS A 143 -18.42 10.80 -6.29
N ALA A 144 -18.21 11.15 -5.03
CA ALA A 144 -17.73 10.26 -3.98
C ALA A 144 -18.61 9.01 -3.77
N SER A 145 -19.91 9.09 -4.10
CA SER A 145 -20.82 7.94 -4.04
C SER A 145 -20.55 6.88 -5.11
N GLY A 146 -19.88 7.22 -6.21
CA GLY A 146 -19.69 6.35 -7.38
C GLY A 146 -20.93 6.13 -8.25
N HIS A 147 -22.08 6.76 -7.94
CA HIS A 147 -23.34 6.56 -8.65
C HIS A 147 -23.66 7.64 -9.68
N LEU A 148 -22.86 8.70 -9.73
CA LEU A 148 -23.03 9.77 -10.70
C LEU A 148 -21.69 10.43 -11.06
N ALA A 149 -21.68 11.10 -12.21
CA ALA A 149 -20.55 11.93 -12.63
C ALA A 149 -21.04 13.20 -13.33
N ALA A 150 -20.23 14.26 -13.25
CA ALA A 150 -20.36 15.42 -14.10
C ALA A 150 -19.36 15.31 -15.24
N VAL A 151 -19.81 15.64 -16.45
CA VAL A 151 -19.02 15.55 -17.68
C VAL A 151 -19.11 16.84 -18.50
N ASN A 152 -18.06 17.16 -19.26
CA ASN A 152 -18.04 18.32 -20.13
C ASN A 152 -18.77 18.07 -21.47
N SER A 153 -18.90 19.10 -22.31
CA SER A 153 -19.58 19.01 -23.59
C SER A 153 -18.94 17.99 -24.51
N LYS A 154 -17.60 17.86 -24.50
CA LYS A 154 -16.88 16.86 -25.31
C LYS A 154 -17.20 15.43 -24.91
N ALA A 155 -17.31 15.17 -23.62
CA ALA A 155 -17.70 13.87 -23.12
C ALA A 155 -19.16 13.53 -23.44
N LEU A 156 -20.09 14.52 -23.37
CA LEU A 156 -21.48 14.32 -23.78
C LEU A 156 -21.60 13.91 -25.26
N GLU A 157 -20.79 14.51 -26.14
CA GLU A 157 -20.72 14.09 -27.55
C GLU A 157 -20.34 12.59 -27.68
N LEU A 158 -19.32 12.17 -26.97
CA LEU A 158 -18.84 10.78 -27.00
C LEU A 158 -19.87 9.80 -26.42
N TYR A 159 -20.61 10.21 -25.39
CA TYR A 159 -21.71 9.42 -24.83
C TYR A 159 -22.94 9.37 -25.73
N GLY A 160 -23.03 10.25 -26.74
CA GLY A 160 -24.19 10.39 -27.61
C GLY A 160 -25.33 11.18 -26.98
N TYR A 161 -25.08 11.91 -25.90
CA TYR A 161 -26.08 12.75 -25.23
C TYR A 161 -26.01 14.18 -25.76
N VAL A 162 -26.38 14.36 -27.01
CA VAL A 162 -26.35 15.64 -27.72
C VAL A 162 -27.70 15.92 -28.41
N GLY A 163 -28.06 17.20 -28.51
CA GLY A 163 -29.34 17.60 -29.10
C GLY A 163 -30.52 17.30 -28.19
N GLU A 164 -31.68 17.03 -28.78
CA GLU A 164 -32.95 16.78 -28.05
C GLU A 164 -33.41 15.32 -28.13
N ASP A 165 -32.85 14.54 -29.06
CA ASP A 165 -33.27 13.17 -29.37
C ASP A 165 -32.15 12.15 -29.08
N TYR A 166 -31.75 12.04 -27.80
CA TYR A 166 -30.77 11.03 -27.34
C TYR A 166 -31.46 9.93 -26.52
N GLU A 167 -30.93 8.71 -26.60
CA GLU A 167 -31.42 7.58 -25.84
C GLU A 167 -30.67 7.42 -24.52
N VAL A 168 -31.41 7.27 -23.43
CA VAL A 168 -30.87 7.01 -22.09
C VAL A 168 -31.11 5.54 -21.75
N PRO A 169 -30.09 4.77 -21.30
CA PRO A 169 -30.28 3.40 -20.84
C PRO A 169 -31.35 3.31 -19.73
N GLU A 170 -32.08 2.20 -19.68
CA GLU A 170 -33.07 1.96 -18.63
C GLU A 170 -32.42 2.06 -17.24
N GLY A 171 -33.03 2.82 -16.34
CA GLY A 171 -32.50 3.11 -15.01
C GLY A 171 -31.41 4.17 -14.99
N GLY A 172 -31.08 4.82 -16.10
CA GLY A 172 -30.17 5.97 -16.16
C GLY A 172 -30.91 7.30 -16.12
N VAL A 173 -30.22 8.37 -15.68
CA VAL A 173 -30.72 9.74 -15.75
C VAL A 173 -29.67 10.66 -16.36
N VAL A 174 -30.09 11.44 -17.36
CA VAL A 174 -29.34 12.57 -17.90
C VAL A 174 -30.03 13.85 -17.41
N ARG A 175 -29.38 14.59 -16.49
CA ARG A 175 -29.96 15.84 -16.01
C ARG A 175 -29.94 16.91 -17.10
N THR A 176 -30.95 17.73 -17.15
CA THR A 176 -31.11 18.79 -18.14
C THR A 176 -30.88 20.19 -17.53
N VAL A 177 -30.67 21.18 -18.41
CA VAL A 177 -30.39 22.57 -18.02
C VAL A 177 -31.55 23.17 -17.23
N SER A 178 -32.78 22.78 -17.55
CA SER A 178 -34.01 23.14 -16.80
C SER A 178 -35.05 22.04 -16.95
N PRO A 179 -36.09 21.99 -16.10
CA PRO A 179 -37.15 20.98 -16.18
C PRO A 179 -37.87 20.91 -17.54
N ASP A 180 -37.95 22.03 -18.25
CA ASP A 180 -38.60 22.14 -19.55
C ASP A 180 -37.63 21.97 -20.74
N SER A 181 -36.33 21.76 -20.45
CA SER A 181 -35.28 21.59 -21.46
C SER A 181 -34.99 20.13 -21.67
N LYS A 182 -34.62 19.75 -22.89
CA LYS A 182 -34.01 18.45 -23.20
C LYS A 182 -32.48 18.55 -23.31
N GLU A 183 -31.93 19.74 -23.19
CA GLU A 183 -30.50 19.96 -23.28
C GLU A 183 -29.80 19.39 -22.05
N PRO A 184 -28.84 18.43 -22.18
CA PRO A 184 -28.08 17.89 -21.07
C PRO A 184 -27.24 18.97 -20.38
N ASN A 185 -27.23 18.98 -19.03
CA ASN A 185 -26.39 19.89 -18.25
C ASN A 185 -25.02 19.30 -17.89
N GLY A 186 -24.77 18.02 -18.25
CA GLY A 186 -23.51 17.32 -17.96
C GLY A 186 -23.56 16.40 -16.75
N VAL A 187 -24.61 16.41 -15.93
CA VAL A 187 -24.73 15.46 -14.80
C VAL A 187 -25.44 14.19 -15.27
N LEU A 188 -24.75 13.06 -15.12
CA LEU A 188 -25.18 11.72 -15.52
C LEU A 188 -25.29 10.82 -14.29
N GLU A 189 -26.41 10.09 -14.15
CA GLU A 189 -26.65 9.22 -13.01
C GLU A 189 -26.90 7.78 -13.44
N GLU A 190 -26.51 6.86 -12.57
CA GLU A 190 -26.73 5.43 -12.68
C GLU A 190 -26.38 4.90 -14.11
N ASN A 191 -27.28 4.22 -14.76
CA ASN A 191 -27.01 3.60 -16.05
C ASN A 191 -26.70 4.61 -17.18
N ALA A 192 -26.96 5.90 -17.01
CA ALA A 192 -26.50 6.90 -17.98
C ALA A 192 -24.97 6.94 -18.09
N ILE A 193 -24.23 6.47 -17.07
CA ILE A 193 -22.77 6.37 -17.05
C ILE A 193 -22.26 4.99 -16.60
N LEU A 194 -23.02 4.25 -15.79
CA LEU A 194 -22.60 2.97 -15.20
C LEU A 194 -22.93 1.75 -16.06
N ASP A 195 -23.78 1.88 -17.07
CA ASP A 195 -24.07 0.81 -18.03
C ASP A 195 -22.79 0.30 -18.69
N SER A 196 -22.73 -1.01 -18.99
CA SER A 196 -21.52 -1.66 -19.51
C SER A 196 -21.04 -1.09 -20.84
N GLU A 197 -21.96 -0.67 -21.72
CA GLU A 197 -21.62 -0.06 -23.01
C GLU A 197 -21.17 1.39 -22.82
N LYS A 198 -21.78 2.13 -21.88
CA LYS A 198 -21.38 3.50 -21.54
C LYS A 198 -19.99 3.53 -20.88
N LYS A 199 -19.66 2.58 -20.01
CA LYS A 199 -18.32 2.45 -19.42
C LYS A 199 -17.23 2.25 -20.46
N LYS A 200 -17.50 1.60 -21.58
CA LYS A 200 -16.53 1.39 -22.66
C LYS A 200 -16.16 2.67 -23.42
N ILE A 201 -16.96 3.73 -23.29
CA ILE A 201 -16.71 5.02 -23.94
C ILE A 201 -15.52 5.72 -23.30
N VAL A 202 -15.37 5.60 -21.98
CA VAL A 202 -14.18 6.08 -21.28
C VAL A 202 -13.03 5.13 -21.59
N LYS A 203 -12.08 5.59 -22.38
CA LYS A 203 -10.91 4.78 -22.70
C LYS A 203 -10.07 4.55 -21.45
N ALA A 204 -9.78 3.28 -21.16
CA ALA A 204 -8.79 2.95 -20.16
C ALA A 204 -7.43 3.53 -20.58
N PRO A 205 -6.60 3.99 -19.61
CA PRO A 205 -5.25 4.45 -19.89
C PRO A 205 -4.46 3.43 -20.71
N GLY A 206 -3.73 3.90 -21.70
CA GLY A 206 -2.87 3.05 -22.51
C GLY A 206 -1.69 2.49 -21.71
N PHE A 207 -1.04 1.48 -22.28
CA PHE A 207 0.11 0.83 -21.63
C PHE A 207 1.26 1.81 -21.33
N GLU A 208 1.53 2.75 -22.22
CA GLU A 208 2.58 3.75 -22.03
C GLU A 208 2.25 4.72 -20.88
N GLU A 209 0.98 5.11 -20.73
CA GLU A 209 0.55 5.95 -19.61
C GLU A 209 0.74 5.26 -18.28
N ILE A 210 0.39 3.97 -18.20
CA ILE A 210 0.62 3.18 -16.97
C ILE A 210 2.12 3.11 -16.65
N LEU A 211 2.99 2.90 -17.64
CA LEU A 211 4.44 2.90 -17.42
C LEU A 211 4.96 4.25 -16.89
N LYS A 212 4.46 5.37 -17.43
CA LYS A 212 4.79 6.71 -16.90
C LYS A 212 4.29 6.89 -15.47
N ALA A 213 3.08 6.43 -15.18
CA ALA A 213 2.52 6.48 -13.84
C ALA A 213 3.31 5.61 -12.84
N MET A 214 3.83 4.45 -13.27
CA MET A 214 4.73 3.62 -12.47
C MET A 214 6.01 4.36 -12.08
N VAL A 215 6.60 5.14 -12.99
CA VAL A 215 7.76 6.00 -12.65
C VAL A 215 7.40 7.04 -11.60
N LYS A 216 6.21 7.65 -11.69
CA LYS A 216 5.74 8.62 -10.69
C LYS A 216 5.49 7.96 -9.33
N ALA A 217 4.82 6.81 -9.33
CA ALA A 217 4.55 6.05 -8.09
C ALA A 217 5.85 5.75 -7.34
N GLN A 218 6.85 5.21 -7.99
CA GLN A 218 8.14 4.89 -7.37
C GLN A 218 8.84 6.11 -6.76
N LYS A 219 8.72 7.30 -7.39
CA LYS A 219 9.28 8.54 -6.84
C LYS A 219 8.60 8.92 -5.53
N ILE A 220 7.30 8.64 -5.37
CA ILE A 220 6.58 8.83 -4.10
C ILE A 220 7.14 7.89 -3.05
N TYR A 221 7.27 6.58 -3.36
CA TYR A 221 7.87 5.62 -2.43
C TYR A 221 9.30 6.03 -2.04
N ALA A 222 10.13 6.39 -3.02
CA ALA A 222 11.49 6.85 -2.77
C ALA A 222 11.52 8.12 -1.89
N SER A 223 10.60 9.08 -2.10
CA SER A 223 10.53 10.30 -1.25
C SER A 223 10.16 10.01 0.21
N LEU A 224 9.64 8.81 0.48
CA LEU A 224 9.26 8.34 1.81
C LEU A 224 10.26 7.33 2.40
N GLY A 225 11.43 7.19 1.79
CA GLY A 225 12.51 6.33 2.28
C GLY A 225 12.39 4.86 1.91
N ILE A 226 11.43 4.49 1.07
CA ILE A 226 11.13 3.09 0.73
C ILE A 226 12.01 2.65 -0.44
N THR A 227 12.73 1.55 -0.25
CA THR A 227 13.63 0.93 -1.23
C THR A 227 13.13 -0.40 -1.76
N THR A 228 12.15 -1.00 -1.09
CA THR A 228 11.49 -2.25 -1.49
C THR A 228 9.99 -2.17 -1.17
N THR A 229 9.13 -2.55 -2.12
CA THR A 229 7.67 -2.59 -1.96
C THR A 229 7.07 -3.83 -2.59
N GLN A 230 5.75 -3.96 -2.51
CA GLN A 230 5.00 -5.11 -2.99
C GLN A 230 3.92 -4.69 -4.00
N ASP A 231 3.59 -5.61 -4.92
CA ASP A 231 2.28 -5.62 -5.57
C ASP A 231 1.58 -6.95 -5.25
N ALA A 232 0.59 -6.90 -4.36
CA ALA A 232 -0.09 -8.08 -3.84
C ALA A 232 -1.28 -8.55 -4.70
N SER A 233 -1.40 -8.09 -5.93
CA SER A 233 -2.55 -8.39 -6.80
C SER A 233 -2.15 -8.74 -8.24
N VAL A 234 -1.05 -9.44 -8.41
CA VAL A 234 -0.57 -9.82 -9.75
C VAL A 234 -1.40 -10.98 -10.29
N GLU A 235 -2.13 -10.71 -11.38
CA GLU A 235 -2.94 -11.69 -12.12
C GLU A 235 -2.56 -11.71 -13.59
N GLU A 236 -2.83 -12.85 -14.25
CA GLU A 236 -2.74 -12.90 -15.70
C GLU A 236 -3.81 -12.01 -16.35
N ALA A 237 -5.01 -11.96 -15.75
CA ALA A 237 -6.15 -11.22 -16.30
C ALA A 237 -6.01 -9.69 -16.19
N ASN A 238 -5.36 -9.17 -15.14
CA ASN A 238 -5.21 -7.72 -14.94
C ASN A 238 -3.95 -7.14 -15.61
N GLY A 239 -3.08 -7.98 -16.15
CA GLY A 239 -1.88 -7.56 -16.85
C GLY A 239 -0.75 -6.98 -15.96
N TYR A 240 -0.87 -7.02 -14.64
CA TYR A 240 0.12 -6.40 -13.74
C TYR A 240 1.50 -7.06 -13.85
N ASN A 241 1.55 -8.38 -14.04
CA ASN A 241 2.82 -9.06 -14.31
C ASN A 241 3.50 -8.52 -15.59
N HIS A 242 2.72 -8.21 -16.61
CA HIS A 242 3.23 -7.63 -17.85
C HIS A 242 3.72 -6.19 -17.66
N ILE A 243 2.99 -5.36 -16.90
CA ILE A 243 3.38 -3.98 -16.57
C ILE A 243 4.71 -3.98 -15.80
N LEU A 244 4.80 -4.75 -14.70
CA LEU A 244 5.99 -4.83 -13.87
C LEU A 244 7.18 -5.44 -14.63
N GLY A 245 6.93 -6.49 -15.42
CA GLY A 245 7.94 -7.09 -16.30
C GLY A 245 8.46 -6.12 -17.36
N ALA A 246 7.59 -5.31 -17.96
CA ALA A 246 8.01 -4.28 -18.92
C ALA A 246 8.81 -3.17 -18.26
N CYS A 247 8.42 -2.72 -17.06
CA CYS A 247 9.21 -1.77 -16.28
C CYS A 247 10.62 -2.32 -16.02
N ALA A 248 10.74 -3.59 -15.60
CA ALA A 248 12.02 -4.24 -15.37
C ALA A 248 12.85 -4.36 -16.66
N GLN A 249 12.27 -4.84 -17.77
CA GLN A 249 12.94 -4.98 -19.06
C GLN A 249 13.49 -3.66 -19.59
N ASN A 250 12.82 -2.55 -19.31
CA ASN A 250 13.24 -1.23 -19.75
C ASN A 250 14.05 -0.44 -18.70
N ASN A 251 14.50 -1.10 -17.62
CA ASN A 251 15.24 -0.48 -16.51
C ASN A 251 14.53 0.76 -15.91
N MET A 252 13.20 0.69 -15.79
CA MET A 252 12.37 1.79 -15.29
C MET A 252 12.14 1.70 -13.77
N LEU A 253 12.50 0.58 -13.15
CA LEU A 253 12.36 0.40 -11.69
C LEU A 253 13.58 0.99 -10.97
N ILE A 254 13.32 1.82 -9.96
CA ILE A 254 14.34 2.45 -9.10
C ILE A 254 14.30 1.90 -7.67
N ILE A 255 13.28 1.13 -7.33
CA ILE A 255 13.12 0.38 -6.08
C ILE A 255 12.77 -1.07 -6.40
N ASP A 256 13.01 -1.97 -5.46
CA ASP A 256 12.62 -3.37 -5.63
C ASP A 256 11.09 -3.53 -5.51
N VAL A 257 10.51 -4.33 -6.41
CA VAL A 257 9.09 -4.67 -6.40
C VAL A 257 8.91 -6.18 -6.32
N VAL A 258 8.20 -6.63 -5.28
CA VAL A 258 7.87 -8.04 -5.07
C VAL A 258 6.41 -8.27 -5.47
N GLY A 259 6.16 -8.91 -6.60
CA GLY A 259 4.82 -9.27 -7.05
C GLY A 259 4.32 -10.54 -6.34
N LEU A 260 3.05 -10.56 -5.94
CA LEU A 260 2.38 -11.76 -5.44
C LEU A 260 1.32 -12.23 -6.44
N ALA A 261 1.45 -13.46 -6.90
CA ALA A 261 0.46 -14.08 -7.79
C ALA A 261 -0.82 -14.40 -7.02
N THR A 262 -1.97 -13.87 -7.45
CA THR A 262 -3.25 -14.22 -6.81
C THR A 262 -3.63 -15.67 -7.05
N GLN A 263 -4.51 -16.22 -6.22
CA GLN A 263 -4.87 -17.64 -6.22
C GLN A 263 -5.18 -18.20 -7.63
N PRO A 264 -5.97 -17.53 -8.50
CA PRO A 264 -6.24 -18.02 -9.85
C PRO A 264 -4.99 -18.14 -10.73
N SER A 265 -4.00 -17.27 -10.54
CA SER A 265 -2.81 -17.17 -11.38
C SER A 265 -1.57 -17.86 -10.79
N THR A 266 -1.63 -18.31 -9.53
CA THR A 266 -0.46 -18.85 -8.81
C THR A 266 0.20 -20.01 -9.54
N LYS A 267 -0.58 -21.01 -9.97
CA LYS A 267 -0.04 -22.22 -10.63
C LYS A 267 0.73 -21.90 -11.92
N ASN A 268 0.28 -20.91 -12.66
CA ASN A 268 0.91 -20.53 -13.92
C ASN A 268 2.15 -19.64 -13.70
N LEU A 269 2.01 -18.63 -12.84
CA LEU A 269 3.06 -17.62 -12.62
C LEU A 269 4.21 -18.13 -11.73
N MET A 270 3.94 -19.09 -10.82
CA MET A 270 4.93 -19.57 -9.84
C MET A 270 5.47 -20.98 -10.14
N LYS A 271 5.13 -21.59 -11.27
CA LYS A 271 5.42 -23.01 -11.59
C LYS A 271 6.91 -23.38 -11.66
N ASP A 272 7.78 -22.45 -12.05
CA ASP A 272 9.16 -22.77 -12.42
C ASP A 272 10.13 -22.70 -11.23
N GLU A 273 9.84 -21.86 -10.23
CA GLU A 273 10.75 -21.63 -9.10
C GLU A 273 10.00 -21.16 -7.86
N GLY A 274 10.29 -21.76 -6.70
CA GLY A 274 9.69 -21.40 -5.41
C GLY A 274 10.23 -20.07 -4.86
N THR A 275 9.45 -19.45 -3.94
CA THR A 275 9.72 -18.13 -3.37
C THR A 275 11.15 -17.94 -2.82
N PRO A 276 11.71 -18.87 -2.01
CA PRO A 276 13.03 -18.62 -1.39
C PRO A 276 14.20 -18.52 -2.38
N LYS A 277 14.01 -19.02 -3.61
CA LYS A 277 15.05 -19.03 -4.65
C LYS A 277 14.86 -17.96 -5.72
N ARG A 278 13.74 -17.24 -5.71
CA ARG A 278 13.46 -16.24 -6.73
C ARG A 278 14.36 -15.03 -6.58
N GLU A 279 15.06 -14.71 -7.65
CA GLU A 279 15.93 -13.55 -7.76
C GLU A 279 15.22 -12.39 -8.49
N TYR A 280 15.70 -11.18 -8.25
CA TYR A 280 15.26 -10.01 -8.99
C TYR A 280 15.82 -10.01 -10.41
N PHE A 281 14.97 -9.68 -11.36
CA PHE A 281 15.37 -9.21 -12.66
C PHE A 281 15.12 -7.70 -12.75
N ASN A 282 16.20 -6.90 -12.73
CA ASN A 282 16.13 -5.45 -12.76
C ASN A 282 15.06 -4.89 -11.79
N HIS A 283 15.18 -5.22 -10.49
CA HIS A 283 14.30 -4.79 -9.40
C HIS A 283 12.86 -5.37 -9.41
N TYR A 284 12.54 -6.37 -10.23
CA TYR A 284 11.25 -7.08 -10.16
C TYR A 284 11.45 -8.58 -9.95
N LYS A 285 10.66 -9.15 -9.03
CA LYS A 285 10.49 -10.60 -8.90
C LYS A 285 9.06 -10.96 -8.53
N LEU A 286 8.61 -12.16 -8.90
CA LEU A 286 7.43 -12.78 -8.30
C LEU A 286 7.85 -13.46 -7.00
N GLY A 287 7.42 -12.95 -5.84
CA GLY A 287 7.91 -13.36 -4.53
C GLY A 287 6.96 -14.25 -3.73
N GLY A 288 5.79 -14.62 -4.25
CA GLY A 288 4.85 -15.44 -3.52
C GLY A 288 3.46 -15.50 -4.12
N ALA A 289 2.54 -16.04 -3.34
CA ALA A 289 1.14 -16.20 -3.70
C ALA A 289 0.25 -15.36 -2.78
N LYS A 290 -0.92 -14.93 -3.25
CA LYS A 290 -1.91 -14.15 -2.49
C LYS A 290 -3.31 -14.78 -2.57
N THR A 291 -4.00 -14.82 -1.42
CA THR A 291 -5.42 -15.15 -1.35
C THR A 291 -6.11 -14.35 -0.24
N TRP A 292 -7.44 -14.44 -0.16
CA TRP A 292 -8.30 -13.72 0.79
C TRP A 292 -9.23 -14.71 1.48
N LEU A 293 -9.36 -14.61 2.81
CA LEU A 293 -10.29 -15.44 3.59
C LEU A 293 -11.49 -14.66 4.13
N ASP A 294 -11.38 -13.32 4.19
CA ASP A 294 -12.48 -12.44 4.59
C ASP A 294 -12.37 -11.05 3.94
N GLY A 295 -13.23 -10.12 4.38
CA GLY A 295 -13.22 -8.72 3.97
C GLY A 295 -12.63 -7.78 5.02
N SER A 296 -13.18 -6.56 5.17
CA SER A 296 -12.66 -5.51 6.05
C SER A 296 -13.58 -5.24 7.25
N PRO A 297 -13.01 -4.94 8.44
CA PRO A 297 -13.82 -4.58 9.62
C PRO A 297 -14.62 -3.30 9.42
N GLN A 298 -14.04 -2.26 8.81
CA GLN A 298 -14.71 -0.98 8.52
C GLN A 298 -15.84 -1.13 7.49
N GLY A 299 -15.77 -2.15 6.63
CA GLY A 299 -16.84 -2.53 5.71
C GLY A 299 -17.84 -3.54 6.31
N PHE A 300 -17.67 -3.96 7.56
CA PHE A 300 -18.47 -4.98 8.23
C PHE A 300 -18.48 -6.33 7.50
N THR A 301 -17.42 -6.67 6.79
CA THR A 301 -17.26 -7.92 6.04
C THR A 301 -16.11 -8.80 6.56
N ALA A 302 -15.34 -8.33 7.53
CA ALA A 302 -14.37 -9.19 8.24
C ALA A 302 -15.10 -10.29 9.01
N TRP A 303 -14.54 -11.51 8.96
CA TRP A 303 -15.15 -12.67 9.59
C TRP A 303 -14.72 -12.80 11.05
N LEU A 304 -15.66 -12.49 11.95
CA LEU A 304 -15.46 -12.47 13.40
C LEU A 304 -16.07 -13.72 14.06
N SER A 305 -15.47 -14.19 15.15
CA SER A 305 -16.01 -15.25 15.99
C SER A 305 -17.23 -14.80 16.83
N LYS A 306 -17.46 -13.49 16.95
CA LYS A 306 -18.58 -12.87 17.67
C LYS A 306 -19.17 -11.77 16.81
N GLN A 307 -20.47 -11.50 17.00
CA GLN A 307 -21.18 -10.46 16.26
C GLN A 307 -20.48 -9.09 16.35
N TYR A 308 -20.68 -8.28 15.33
CA TYR A 308 -20.29 -6.87 15.34
C TYR A 308 -20.94 -6.14 16.51
N TYR A 309 -20.25 -5.17 17.09
CA TYR A 309 -20.75 -4.42 18.24
C TYR A 309 -22.05 -3.67 17.91
N LYS A 310 -22.08 -3.00 16.76
CA LYS A 310 -23.32 -2.50 16.17
C LYS A 310 -23.51 -3.23 14.84
N VAL A 311 -24.50 -4.07 14.79
CA VAL A 311 -24.82 -4.83 13.59
C VAL A 311 -25.35 -3.88 12.49
N PRO A 312 -24.86 -3.98 11.25
CA PRO A 312 -25.36 -3.15 10.15
C PRO A 312 -26.85 -3.35 9.89
N GLN A 313 -27.50 -2.29 9.43
CA GLN A 313 -28.92 -2.36 9.09
C GLN A 313 -29.20 -3.42 8.03
N GLY A 314 -30.23 -4.23 8.23
CA GLY A 314 -30.63 -5.32 7.35
C GLY A 314 -29.94 -6.66 7.62
N GLN A 315 -28.96 -6.70 8.52
CA GLN A 315 -28.32 -7.96 8.94
C GLN A 315 -29.00 -8.59 10.15
N SER A 316 -28.77 -9.90 10.35
CA SER A 316 -29.22 -10.62 11.55
C SER A 316 -28.52 -10.10 12.79
N LYS A 317 -29.14 -10.25 13.98
CA LYS A 317 -28.53 -9.81 15.25
C LYS A 317 -27.20 -10.48 15.57
N ASP A 318 -26.98 -11.67 15.03
CA ASP A 318 -25.77 -12.48 15.26
C ASP A 318 -24.73 -12.30 14.15
N TYR A 319 -24.93 -11.29 13.29
CA TYR A 319 -24.05 -11.07 12.15
C TYR A 319 -22.60 -10.83 12.57
N CYS A 320 -21.70 -11.65 12.04
CA CYS A 320 -20.27 -11.64 12.36
C CYS A 320 -19.37 -11.57 11.11
N GLY A 321 -19.92 -11.12 9.97
CA GLY A 321 -19.21 -11.20 8.69
C GLY A 321 -19.24 -12.61 8.11
N TYR A 322 -18.31 -12.91 7.21
CA TYR A 322 -18.28 -14.20 6.53
C TYR A 322 -16.90 -14.51 5.95
N GLY A 323 -16.60 -15.82 5.87
CA GLY A 323 -15.46 -16.32 5.13
C GLY A 323 -15.74 -16.38 3.63
N THR A 324 -14.73 -16.14 2.81
CA THR A 324 -14.85 -16.11 1.35
C THR A 324 -14.67 -17.48 0.70
N GLN A 325 -14.09 -18.44 1.40
CA GLN A 325 -13.75 -19.78 0.89
C GLN A 325 -13.99 -20.85 1.95
N THR A 326 -14.23 -22.11 1.50
CA THR A 326 -14.33 -23.24 2.43
C THR A 326 -12.95 -23.75 2.87
N ASP A 327 -12.89 -24.45 4.00
CA ASP A 327 -11.64 -25.01 4.53
C ASP A 327 -10.98 -25.99 3.55
N GLU A 328 -11.77 -26.75 2.81
CA GLU A 328 -11.26 -27.71 1.81
C GLU A 328 -10.52 -26.98 0.68
N VAL A 329 -11.09 -25.89 0.18
CA VAL A 329 -10.49 -25.09 -0.90
C VAL A 329 -9.21 -24.43 -0.42
N VAL A 330 -9.25 -23.83 0.77
CA VAL A 330 -8.10 -23.15 1.38
C VAL A 330 -6.97 -24.13 1.69
N THR A 331 -7.29 -25.27 2.29
CA THR A 331 -6.31 -26.32 2.61
C THR A 331 -5.64 -26.84 1.33
N GLN A 332 -6.42 -27.15 0.31
CA GLN A 332 -5.86 -27.63 -0.97
C GLN A 332 -4.96 -26.58 -1.62
N TYR A 333 -5.35 -25.30 -1.58
CA TYR A 333 -4.50 -24.21 -2.10
C TYR A 333 -3.18 -24.11 -1.35
N PHE A 334 -3.18 -24.24 -0.02
CA PHE A 334 -1.95 -24.24 0.78
C PHE A 334 -1.07 -25.46 0.48
N VAL A 335 -1.67 -26.64 0.34
CA VAL A 335 -0.93 -27.84 -0.09
C VAL A 335 -0.28 -27.64 -1.45
N ASP A 336 -0.99 -27.07 -2.42
CA ASP A 336 -0.46 -26.78 -3.75
C ASP A 336 0.73 -25.80 -3.67
N CYS A 337 0.61 -24.72 -2.90
CA CYS A 337 1.67 -23.74 -2.70
C CYS A 337 2.90 -24.34 -2.00
N ILE A 338 2.69 -25.10 -0.93
CA ILE A 338 3.78 -25.78 -0.22
C ILE A 338 4.53 -26.73 -1.15
N ASN A 339 3.83 -27.56 -1.92
CA ASN A 339 4.45 -28.47 -2.90
C ASN A 339 5.22 -27.75 -4.01
N MET A 340 4.86 -26.53 -4.36
CA MET A 340 5.60 -25.67 -5.27
C MET A 340 6.72 -24.88 -4.58
N ASN A 341 6.88 -25.02 -3.27
CA ASN A 341 7.81 -24.22 -2.45
C ASN A 341 7.50 -22.71 -2.51
N VAL A 342 6.23 -22.33 -2.53
CA VAL A 342 5.74 -20.96 -2.67
C VAL A 342 5.19 -20.45 -1.35
N GLN A 343 5.70 -19.31 -0.88
CA GLN A 343 5.16 -18.58 0.26
C GLN A 343 3.74 -18.07 -0.05
N VAL A 344 2.81 -18.28 0.87
CA VAL A 344 1.46 -17.71 0.79
C VAL A 344 1.36 -16.44 1.64
N ASN A 345 0.68 -15.43 1.11
CA ASN A 345 0.28 -14.21 1.79
C ASN A 345 -1.25 -14.19 1.82
N VAL A 346 -1.83 -14.20 3.00
CA VAL A 346 -3.26 -14.45 3.17
C VAL A 346 -3.93 -13.28 3.90
N HIS A 347 -4.89 -12.63 3.25
CA HIS A 347 -5.71 -11.58 3.84
C HIS A 347 -6.62 -12.18 4.92
N VAL A 348 -6.43 -11.76 6.16
CA VAL A 348 -7.16 -12.23 7.35
C VAL A 348 -7.33 -11.06 8.34
N ASN A 349 -8.46 -10.40 8.30
CA ASN A 349 -8.78 -9.30 9.21
C ASN A 349 -9.46 -9.79 10.50
N GLY A 350 -10.50 -10.61 10.35
CA GLY A 350 -11.28 -11.13 11.46
C GLY A 350 -10.58 -12.28 12.18
N ASP A 351 -10.91 -12.45 13.45
CA ASP A 351 -10.33 -13.51 14.28
C ASP A 351 -10.76 -14.92 13.84
N GLU A 352 -11.92 -15.08 13.20
CA GLU A 352 -12.34 -16.36 12.61
C GLU A 352 -11.63 -16.62 11.28
N ALA A 353 -11.33 -15.58 10.48
CA ALA A 353 -10.50 -15.73 9.30
C ALA A 353 -9.05 -16.11 9.68
N CYS A 354 -8.51 -15.51 10.76
CA CYS A 354 -7.24 -15.95 11.34
C CYS A 354 -7.28 -17.41 11.79
N GLU A 355 -8.39 -17.84 12.39
CA GLU A 355 -8.61 -19.24 12.80
C GLU A 355 -8.66 -20.18 11.60
N GLN A 356 -9.36 -19.79 10.53
CA GLN A 356 -9.40 -20.57 9.28
C GLN A 356 -7.99 -20.72 8.68
N PHE A 357 -7.23 -19.63 8.62
CA PHE A 357 -5.84 -19.71 8.17
C PHE A 357 -5.03 -20.73 8.97
N LEU A 358 -5.09 -20.64 10.30
CA LEU A 358 -4.31 -21.51 11.18
C LEU A 358 -4.68 -22.99 11.00
N ARG A 359 -5.98 -23.35 11.09
CA ARG A 359 -6.40 -24.75 10.97
C ARG A 359 -6.14 -25.34 9.58
N CYS A 360 -6.30 -24.52 8.51
CA CYS A 360 -6.05 -24.99 7.15
C CYS A 360 -4.55 -25.11 6.85
N TYR A 361 -3.71 -24.19 7.36
CA TYR A 361 -2.26 -24.26 7.13
C TYR A 361 -1.63 -25.39 7.96
N GLU A 362 -2.06 -25.59 9.22
CA GLU A 362 -1.68 -26.76 10.03
C GLU A 362 -2.00 -28.07 9.32
N LYS A 363 -3.20 -28.16 8.73
CA LYS A 363 -3.61 -29.35 7.97
C LYS A 363 -2.78 -29.53 6.69
N ALA A 364 -2.44 -28.44 6.00
CA ALA A 364 -1.58 -28.51 4.83
C ALA A 364 -0.16 -28.97 5.19
N VAL A 365 0.42 -28.47 6.29
CA VAL A 365 1.71 -28.92 6.83
C VAL A 365 1.67 -30.41 7.24
N GLU A 366 0.58 -30.88 7.87
CA GLU A 366 0.38 -32.30 8.18
C GLU A 366 0.39 -33.17 6.91
N ILE A 367 -0.28 -32.72 5.84
CA ILE A 367 -0.36 -33.45 4.57
C ILE A 367 0.98 -33.49 3.84
N THR A 368 1.70 -32.38 3.79
CA THR A 368 2.94 -32.24 3.03
C THR A 368 4.18 -32.67 3.81
N GLY A 369 4.11 -32.67 5.14
CA GLY A 369 5.23 -32.93 6.03
C GLY A 369 6.24 -31.80 6.17
N HIS A 370 5.99 -30.65 5.56
CA HIS A 370 6.83 -29.41 5.62
C HIS A 370 5.97 -28.17 5.34
N GLY A 371 6.57 -26.96 5.33
CA GLY A 371 5.89 -25.71 4.97
C GLY A 371 6.07 -24.56 5.96
N THR A 372 6.49 -24.87 7.21
CA THR A 372 6.74 -23.82 8.22
C THR A 372 7.93 -22.93 7.87
N GLU A 373 8.91 -23.48 7.14
CA GLU A 373 10.09 -22.79 6.62
C GLU A 373 9.73 -21.77 5.50
N LEU A 374 8.54 -21.87 4.92
CA LEU A 374 8.06 -20.96 3.89
C LEU A 374 7.55 -19.64 4.45
N ARG A 375 7.55 -19.48 5.79
CA ARG A 375 7.16 -18.22 6.47
C ARG A 375 5.84 -17.69 5.95
N PRO A 376 4.71 -18.43 6.03
CA PRO A 376 3.43 -17.95 5.51
C PRO A 376 3.06 -16.61 6.15
N VAL A 377 2.53 -15.68 5.35
CA VAL A 377 2.25 -14.32 5.82
C VAL A 377 0.76 -14.17 6.09
N MET A 378 0.43 -13.71 7.29
CA MET A 378 -0.94 -13.34 7.68
C MET A 378 -1.09 -11.83 7.53
N VAL A 379 -1.86 -11.40 6.53
CA VAL A 379 -1.99 -9.98 6.16
C VAL A 379 -3.11 -9.32 6.97
N HIS A 380 -2.83 -8.15 7.52
CA HIS A 380 -3.63 -7.30 8.40
C HIS A 380 -3.76 -7.83 9.83
N CYS A 381 -4.23 -9.03 10.06
CA CYS A 381 -4.37 -9.65 11.38
C CYS A 381 -5.08 -8.75 12.42
N GLN A 382 -6.05 -7.93 11.96
CA GLN A 382 -6.55 -6.83 12.79
C GLN A 382 -7.20 -7.33 14.08
N ALA A 383 -7.93 -8.44 14.03
CA ALA A 383 -8.59 -9.02 15.18
C ALA A 383 -7.91 -10.29 15.72
N LEU A 384 -6.65 -10.56 15.37
CA LEU A 384 -5.89 -11.74 15.82
C LEU A 384 -5.90 -11.84 17.34
N ARG A 385 -6.32 -13.01 17.87
CA ARG A 385 -6.46 -13.23 19.31
C ARG A 385 -5.14 -13.70 19.95
N TYR A 386 -5.01 -13.43 21.26
CA TYR A 386 -3.84 -13.86 22.04
C TYR A 386 -3.64 -15.38 22.04
N ASP A 387 -4.74 -16.15 22.12
CA ASP A 387 -4.69 -17.62 22.10
C ASP A 387 -4.24 -18.22 20.76
N GLN A 388 -4.34 -17.47 19.67
CA GLN A 388 -3.91 -17.91 18.34
C GLN A 388 -2.40 -17.75 18.13
N LEU A 389 -1.73 -16.85 18.87
CA LEU A 389 -0.34 -16.47 18.65
C LEU A 389 0.66 -17.63 18.83
N ASP A 390 0.41 -18.57 19.73
CA ASP A 390 1.31 -19.71 19.89
C ASP A 390 1.30 -20.62 18.65
N ARG A 391 0.17 -20.72 17.96
CA ARG A 391 0.04 -21.44 16.68
C ARG A 391 0.70 -20.66 15.53
N VAL A 392 0.52 -19.34 15.50
CA VAL A 392 1.23 -18.46 14.55
C VAL A 392 2.74 -18.70 14.64
N LYS A 393 3.27 -18.70 15.87
CA LYS A 393 4.70 -18.95 16.12
C LYS A 393 5.13 -20.35 15.69
N ALA A 394 4.33 -21.38 16.03
CA ALA A 394 4.63 -22.78 15.69
C ALA A 394 4.67 -23.02 14.18
N LEU A 395 3.85 -22.32 13.42
CA LEU A 395 3.81 -22.36 11.96
C LEU A 395 4.91 -21.53 11.28
N GLY A 396 5.71 -20.78 12.04
CA GLY A 396 6.68 -19.84 11.47
C GLY A 396 6.02 -18.70 10.68
N ALA A 397 4.74 -18.45 10.94
CA ALA A 397 3.98 -17.43 10.23
C ALA A 397 4.42 -16.01 10.61
N VAL A 398 4.38 -15.11 9.65
CA VAL A 398 4.73 -13.68 9.80
C VAL A 398 3.46 -12.85 9.71
N PRO A 399 2.92 -12.33 10.84
CA PRO A 399 1.86 -11.34 10.79
C PRO A 399 2.38 -10.03 10.20
N THR A 400 1.65 -9.43 9.27
CA THR A 400 1.90 -8.07 8.82
C THR A 400 0.71 -7.19 9.23
N PHE A 401 0.95 -6.23 10.14
CA PHE A 401 -0.11 -5.46 10.77
C PHE A 401 -0.31 -4.10 10.10
N PHE A 402 -1.57 -3.71 9.96
CA PHE A 402 -1.95 -2.38 9.50
C PHE A 402 -2.29 -1.48 10.71
N CYS A 403 -1.25 -0.96 11.37
CA CYS A 403 -1.44 -0.14 12.59
C CYS A 403 -2.16 1.19 12.35
N ASP A 404 -2.20 1.68 11.11
CA ASP A 404 -2.97 2.85 10.73
C ASP A 404 -4.50 2.65 10.91
N HIS A 405 -4.98 1.40 11.00
CA HIS A 405 -6.35 1.11 11.44
C HIS A 405 -6.68 1.72 12.80
N VAL A 406 -5.70 1.78 13.71
CA VAL A 406 -5.89 2.43 15.03
C VAL A 406 -6.09 3.93 14.83
N ARG A 407 -5.27 4.58 14.02
CA ARG A 407 -5.33 6.03 13.80
C ARG A 407 -6.60 6.45 13.08
N PHE A 408 -6.82 5.92 11.88
CA PHE A 408 -7.84 6.42 10.95
C PHE A 408 -9.23 5.85 11.21
N TRP A 409 -9.33 4.63 11.71
CA TRP A 409 -10.61 3.95 11.95
C TRP A 409 -10.79 3.49 13.40
N GLY A 410 -9.86 3.82 14.31
CA GLY A 410 -9.89 3.37 15.70
C GLY A 410 -11.16 3.79 16.44
N ASP A 411 -11.64 5.02 16.22
CA ASP A 411 -12.90 5.48 16.82
C ASP A 411 -14.10 4.71 16.26
N LEU A 412 -14.17 4.46 14.97
CA LEU A 412 -15.17 3.62 14.33
C LEU A 412 -15.12 2.18 14.89
N HIS A 413 -13.93 1.62 15.01
CA HIS A 413 -13.73 0.29 15.55
C HIS A 413 -14.19 0.17 17.00
N HIS A 414 -13.89 1.17 17.82
CA HIS A 414 -14.33 1.24 19.21
C HIS A 414 -15.84 1.41 19.33
N ASP A 415 -16.44 2.32 18.56
CA ASP A 415 -17.82 2.75 18.77
C ASP A 415 -18.85 1.91 18.00
N GLN A 416 -18.43 1.17 16.94
CA GLN A 416 -19.36 0.47 16.05
C GLN A 416 -18.94 -0.97 15.72
N VAL A 417 -17.65 -1.24 15.43
CA VAL A 417 -17.23 -2.54 14.87
C VAL A 417 -16.97 -3.57 15.95
N PHE A 418 -15.99 -3.33 16.82
CA PHE A 418 -15.57 -4.26 17.85
C PHE A 418 -16.16 -3.96 19.24
N GLY A 419 -16.50 -2.68 19.49
CA GLY A 419 -16.90 -2.21 20.81
C GLY A 419 -15.69 -1.92 21.72
N PRO A 420 -15.92 -1.28 22.89
CA PRO A 420 -14.85 -0.75 23.77
C PRO A 420 -13.81 -1.77 24.21
N GLU A 421 -14.21 -3.01 24.46
CA GLU A 421 -13.31 -4.03 24.99
C GLU A 421 -12.44 -4.66 23.90
N ARG A 422 -13.06 -5.15 22.79
CA ARG A 422 -12.32 -5.81 21.70
C ARG A 422 -11.42 -4.85 20.94
N ALA A 423 -11.87 -3.60 20.77
CA ALA A 423 -11.09 -2.58 20.08
C ALA A 423 -9.75 -2.26 20.75
N GLN A 424 -9.60 -2.51 22.06
CA GLN A 424 -8.30 -2.36 22.75
C GLN A 424 -7.23 -3.34 22.24
N ASN A 425 -7.64 -4.40 21.55
CA ASN A 425 -6.74 -5.47 21.13
C ASN A 425 -6.59 -5.58 19.60
N ILE A 426 -7.08 -4.60 18.84
CA ILE A 426 -6.90 -4.61 17.38
C ILE A 426 -5.42 -4.40 17.02
N SER A 427 -4.98 -5.03 15.93
CA SER A 427 -3.58 -5.03 15.48
C SER A 427 -2.62 -5.33 16.66
N PRO A 428 -2.60 -6.56 17.19
CA PRO A 428 -2.02 -6.90 18.49
C PRO A 428 -0.50 -7.06 18.45
N ILE A 429 0.21 -6.00 18.04
CA ILE A 429 1.67 -5.98 17.88
C ILE A 429 2.42 -6.18 19.20
N GLY A 430 1.89 -5.66 20.32
CA GLY A 430 2.49 -5.85 21.64
C GLY A 430 2.48 -7.32 22.06
N TRP A 431 1.39 -8.02 21.82
CA TRP A 431 1.32 -9.46 22.08
C TRP A 431 2.23 -10.28 21.16
N ALA A 432 2.33 -9.89 19.87
CA ALA A 432 3.26 -10.55 18.96
C ALA A 432 4.71 -10.38 19.41
N LEU A 433 5.08 -9.17 19.87
CA LEU A 433 6.40 -8.89 20.44
C LEU A 433 6.65 -9.71 21.71
N GLU A 434 5.70 -9.73 22.66
CA GLU A 434 5.77 -10.53 23.90
C GLU A 434 6.04 -12.02 23.61
N LYS A 435 5.39 -12.57 22.60
CA LYS A 435 5.56 -13.97 22.15
C LYS A 435 6.86 -14.19 21.36
N GLY A 436 7.63 -13.13 21.04
CA GLY A 436 8.82 -13.21 20.21
C GLY A 436 8.53 -13.63 18.78
N ILE A 437 7.38 -13.23 18.23
CA ILE A 437 6.98 -13.44 16.85
C ILE A 437 7.52 -12.27 16.03
N LYS A 438 8.23 -12.57 14.94
CA LYS A 438 8.61 -11.54 13.97
C LYS A 438 7.35 -11.09 13.22
N PHE A 439 7.15 -9.79 13.14
CA PHE A 439 6.03 -9.17 12.43
C PHE A 439 6.51 -7.97 11.64
N THR A 440 5.70 -7.52 10.70
CA THR A 440 5.95 -6.35 9.88
C THR A 440 4.80 -5.34 10.01
N LEU A 441 5.04 -4.10 9.53
CA LEU A 441 4.05 -3.04 9.49
C LEU A 441 3.85 -2.56 8.06
N HIS A 442 2.59 -2.37 7.64
CA HIS A 442 2.23 -1.90 6.31
C HIS A 442 1.07 -0.89 6.36
N GLN A 443 0.73 -0.34 5.20
CA GLN A 443 -0.35 0.65 5.04
C GLN A 443 -1.29 0.32 3.90
N ASP A 444 -1.01 -0.79 3.17
CA ASP A 444 -1.85 -1.32 2.10
C ASP A 444 -2.16 -0.27 1.01
N PRO A 445 -1.15 0.45 0.48
CA PRO A 445 -1.40 1.45 -0.54
C PRO A 445 -2.09 0.83 -1.78
N PRO A 446 -3.15 1.47 -2.33
CA PRO A 446 -3.56 2.86 -2.12
C PRO A 446 -4.60 3.10 -1.01
N VAL A 447 -4.92 2.11 -0.14
CA VAL A 447 -5.85 2.31 1.00
C VAL A 447 -5.37 3.48 1.87
N LYS A 448 -4.08 3.48 2.23
CA LYS A 448 -3.33 4.67 2.67
C LYS A 448 -2.03 4.75 1.87
N MET A 449 -1.59 5.95 1.57
CA MET A 449 -0.30 6.13 0.89
C MET A 449 0.84 5.62 1.77
N PRO A 450 1.89 5.01 1.20
CA PRO A 450 2.95 4.39 1.98
C PRO A 450 3.71 5.47 2.78
N ASN A 451 3.85 5.27 4.09
CA ASN A 451 4.63 6.14 4.97
C ASN A 451 5.11 5.37 6.20
N GLN A 452 6.29 4.80 6.12
CA GLN A 452 6.81 3.93 7.19
C GLN A 452 7.12 4.69 8.48
N ILE A 453 7.43 6.00 8.41
CA ILE A 453 7.58 6.84 9.59
C ILE A 453 6.24 6.96 10.34
N LEU A 454 5.14 7.13 9.60
CA LEU A 454 3.80 7.15 10.18
C LEU A 454 3.41 5.79 10.77
N ALA A 455 3.76 4.68 10.09
CA ALA A 455 3.54 3.34 10.63
C ALA A 455 4.27 3.12 11.97
N ILE A 456 5.54 3.57 12.06
CA ILE A 456 6.31 3.57 13.32
C ILE A 456 5.60 4.42 14.38
N HIS A 457 5.20 5.66 14.05
CA HIS A 457 4.48 6.55 14.96
C HIS A 457 3.20 5.88 15.52
N ASN A 458 2.39 5.30 14.64
CA ASN A 458 1.12 4.67 15.01
C ASN A 458 1.31 3.41 15.88
N ALA A 459 2.35 2.61 15.61
CA ALA A 459 2.70 1.44 16.41
C ALA A 459 3.17 1.81 17.84
N VAL A 460 3.92 2.92 17.97
CA VAL A 460 4.46 3.39 19.23
C VAL A 460 3.42 4.11 20.09
N ASN A 461 2.56 4.93 19.47
CA ASN A 461 1.63 5.82 20.20
C ASN A 461 0.21 5.26 20.31
N ARG A 462 -0.27 4.55 19.30
CA ARG A 462 -1.62 3.95 19.23
C ARG A 462 -2.75 4.95 19.56
N LYS A 463 -2.66 6.13 18.94
CA LYS A 463 -3.68 7.18 19.06
C LYS A 463 -4.58 7.23 17.84
N THR A 464 -5.88 7.38 18.07
CA THR A 464 -6.86 7.70 17.02
C THR A 464 -6.77 9.17 16.63
N GLU A 465 -7.42 9.57 15.53
CA GLU A 465 -7.50 10.99 15.12
C GLU A 465 -8.19 11.86 16.17
N SER A 466 -9.13 11.31 16.97
CA SER A 466 -9.73 12.03 18.09
C SER A 466 -8.82 12.15 19.34
N GLY A 467 -7.63 11.53 19.30
CA GLY A 467 -6.68 11.52 20.41
C GLY A 467 -6.91 10.40 21.44
N ARG A 468 -7.88 9.49 21.20
CA ARG A 468 -8.10 8.32 22.06
C ARG A 468 -6.91 7.36 21.96
N VAL A 469 -6.38 6.89 23.08
CA VAL A 469 -5.42 5.79 23.11
C VAL A 469 -6.18 4.47 23.00
N LEU A 470 -5.82 3.63 22.03
CA LEU A 470 -6.50 2.37 21.77
C LEU A 470 -5.51 1.21 21.91
N GLY A 471 -5.62 0.48 23.03
CA GLY A 471 -4.73 -0.63 23.36
C GLY A 471 -3.34 -0.17 23.81
N GLU A 472 -3.22 0.53 24.92
CA GLU A 472 -1.93 1.00 25.44
C GLU A 472 -0.91 -0.13 25.66
N HIS A 473 -1.38 -1.31 26.07
CA HIS A 473 -0.58 -2.52 26.27
C HIS A 473 -0.07 -3.14 24.95
N GLN A 474 -0.57 -2.66 23.80
CA GLN A 474 -0.09 -3.06 22.47
C GLN A 474 0.97 -2.09 21.92
N ARG A 475 1.37 -1.04 22.64
CA ARG A 475 2.48 -0.17 22.25
C ARG A 475 3.79 -0.94 22.24
N ILE A 476 4.64 -0.65 21.28
CA ILE A 476 5.96 -1.25 21.16
C ILE A 476 7.08 -0.20 21.23
N PRO A 477 8.32 -0.57 21.59
CA PRO A 477 9.47 0.31 21.52
C PRO A 477 9.74 0.80 20.10
N VAL A 478 10.30 2.00 19.95
CA VAL A 478 10.63 2.60 18.64
C VAL A 478 11.54 1.68 17.82
N MET A 479 12.56 1.07 18.43
CA MET A 479 13.48 0.15 17.73
C MET A 479 12.75 -1.07 17.14
N GLU A 480 11.78 -1.64 17.87
CA GLU A 480 10.98 -2.77 17.38
C GLU A 480 10.08 -2.37 16.20
N ALA A 481 9.55 -1.13 16.22
CA ALA A 481 8.80 -0.59 15.09
C ALA A 481 9.70 -0.33 13.87
N ILE A 482 10.94 0.14 14.06
CA ILE A 482 11.95 0.27 13.00
C ILE A 482 12.28 -1.10 12.39
N LYS A 483 12.52 -2.12 13.22
CA LYS A 483 12.75 -3.48 12.74
C LYS A 483 11.60 -4.00 11.88
N ALA A 484 10.37 -3.68 12.26
CA ALA A 484 9.17 -4.13 11.55
C ALA A 484 9.03 -3.55 10.12
N VAL A 485 9.67 -2.42 9.83
CA VAL A 485 9.68 -1.77 8.51
C VAL A 485 11.05 -1.84 7.81
N THR A 486 11.98 -2.64 8.33
CA THR A 486 13.32 -2.83 7.78
C THR A 486 13.69 -4.33 7.78
N ILE A 487 14.44 -4.82 8.77
CA ILE A 487 14.97 -6.20 8.81
C ILE A 487 13.86 -7.28 8.84
N ASN A 488 12.73 -7.02 9.50
CA ASN A 488 11.63 -7.97 9.49
C ASN A 488 10.93 -8.02 8.12
N GLY A 489 10.84 -6.89 7.39
CA GLY A 489 10.40 -6.86 6.01
C GLY A 489 11.32 -7.67 5.10
N ALA A 490 12.64 -7.50 5.26
CA ALA A 490 13.61 -8.33 4.57
C ALA A 490 13.46 -9.83 4.91
N TYR A 491 13.24 -10.16 6.20
CA TYR A 491 12.95 -11.54 6.63
C TYR A 491 11.69 -12.11 5.97
N GLN A 492 10.63 -11.32 5.86
CA GLN A 492 9.41 -11.75 5.17
C GLN A 492 9.68 -12.14 3.71
N TYR A 493 10.60 -11.45 3.05
CA TYR A 493 10.95 -11.68 1.64
C TYR A 493 12.14 -12.64 1.42
N PHE A 494 12.65 -13.27 2.49
CA PHE A 494 13.88 -14.13 2.45
C PHE A 494 15.12 -13.35 2.02
N GLU A 495 15.26 -12.10 2.43
CA GLU A 495 16.30 -11.16 2.02
C GLU A 495 17.08 -10.57 3.20
N GLU A 496 16.89 -11.10 4.40
CA GLU A 496 17.53 -10.60 5.62
C GLU A 496 19.07 -10.69 5.60
N ASP A 497 19.62 -11.57 4.77
CA ASP A 497 21.07 -11.69 4.58
C ASP A 497 21.62 -10.66 3.59
N THR A 498 20.76 -9.97 2.83
CA THR A 498 21.17 -9.06 1.75
C THR A 498 20.76 -7.61 1.98
N LYS A 499 19.72 -7.34 2.76
CA LYS A 499 19.22 -5.98 3.06
C LYS A 499 18.50 -5.90 4.42
N GLY A 500 17.96 -4.74 4.77
CA GLY A 500 17.16 -4.50 5.97
C GLY A 500 17.94 -4.16 7.24
N SER A 501 19.27 -4.22 7.20
CA SER A 501 20.17 -3.69 8.24
C SER A 501 21.45 -3.13 7.61
N ILE A 502 22.16 -2.26 8.34
CA ILE A 502 23.43 -1.66 7.91
C ILE A 502 24.55 -2.55 8.44
N GLU A 503 24.95 -3.55 7.63
CA GLU A 503 25.99 -4.52 7.95
C GLU A 503 26.89 -4.78 6.73
N GLU A 504 28.16 -5.10 6.98
CA GLU A 504 29.13 -5.39 5.91
C GLU A 504 28.65 -6.51 4.98
N GLY A 505 28.76 -6.29 3.67
CA GLY A 505 28.35 -7.22 2.62
C GLY A 505 26.91 -7.05 2.14
N LYS A 506 26.03 -6.38 2.89
CA LYS A 506 24.65 -6.10 2.48
C LYS A 506 24.58 -4.97 1.45
N LEU A 507 23.47 -4.91 0.74
CA LEU A 507 23.17 -3.82 -0.19
C LEU A 507 23.10 -2.48 0.57
N ALA A 508 23.61 -1.44 -0.04
CA ALA A 508 23.55 -0.09 0.48
C ALA A 508 22.20 0.55 0.17
N ASP A 509 21.14 -0.05 0.70
CA ASP A 509 19.78 0.49 0.71
C ASP A 509 19.61 1.27 2.01
N LEU A 510 19.58 2.61 1.92
CA LEU A 510 19.69 3.48 3.09
C LEU A 510 18.70 4.64 2.99
N VAL A 511 18.29 5.17 4.14
CA VAL A 511 17.52 6.40 4.27
C VAL A 511 18.17 7.37 5.25
N ILE A 512 18.23 8.65 4.90
CA ILE A 512 18.73 9.72 5.76
C ILE A 512 17.55 10.57 6.22
N LEU A 513 17.44 10.75 7.54
CA LEU A 513 16.38 11.49 8.21
C LEU A 513 16.91 12.80 8.81
N ASP A 514 16.05 13.82 8.91
CA ASP A 514 16.39 15.11 9.48
C ASP A 514 16.55 15.12 11.00
N LYS A 515 15.96 14.14 11.71
CA LYS A 515 15.95 14.03 13.16
C LYS A 515 16.30 12.62 13.63
N ASP A 516 16.78 12.51 14.87
CA ASP A 516 17.03 11.21 15.51
C ASP A 516 15.72 10.59 16.01
N ILE A 517 15.27 9.56 15.31
CA ILE A 517 14.03 8.84 15.60
C ILE A 517 14.02 8.12 16.95
N LEU A 518 15.20 7.80 17.53
CA LEU A 518 15.31 7.14 18.83
C LEU A 518 15.26 8.13 20.01
N SER A 519 15.65 9.40 19.77
CA SER A 519 15.75 10.41 20.82
C SER A 519 14.63 11.46 20.81
N ILE A 520 13.93 11.63 19.66
CA ILE A 520 12.80 12.56 19.56
C ILE A 520 11.62 12.12 20.46
N ASP A 521 10.78 13.09 20.88
CA ASP A 521 9.52 12.73 21.53
C ASP A 521 8.70 11.81 20.62
N LYS A 522 8.15 10.74 21.18
CA LYS A 522 7.37 9.75 20.43
C LYS A 522 6.19 10.35 19.67
N GLU A 523 5.59 11.41 20.25
CA GLU A 523 4.48 12.13 19.60
C GLU A 523 4.92 12.94 18.37
N GLU A 524 6.21 13.25 18.24
CA GLU A 524 6.77 14.00 17.13
C GLU A 524 7.36 13.11 16.03
N ILE A 525 7.38 11.78 16.18
CA ILE A 525 7.94 10.86 15.18
C ILE A 525 7.36 11.13 13.79
N GLU A 526 6.06 11.38 13.67
CA GLU A 526 5.40 11.66 12.39
C GLU A 526 5.88 12.94 11.69
N THR A 527 6.60 13.83 12.40
CA THR A 527 7.15 15.07 11.86
C THR A 527 8.53 14.90 11.21
N ILE A 528 9.13 13.72 11.35
CA ILE A 528 10.45 13.41 10.78
C ILE A 528 10.34 13.41 9.25
N LYS A 529 11.35 14.01 8.61
CA LYS A 529 11.42 14.09 7.15
C LYS A 529 12.53 13.22 6.60
N VAL A 530 12.24 12.56 5.48
CA VAL A 530 13.25 11.91 4.66
C VAL A 530 14.02 12.97 3.88
N LEU A 531 15.32 13.01 4.04
CA LEU A 531 16.23 13.91 3.32
C LEU A 531 16.82 13.27 2.07
N GLU A 532 17.15 11.98 2.17
CA GLU A 532 17.74 11.26 1.05
C GLU A 532 17.37 9.77 1.16
N THR A 533 17.11 9.15 0.01
CA THR A 533 16.92 7.69 -0.12
C THR A 533 17.93 7.16 -1.11
N ILE A 534 18.63 6.12 -0.69
CA ILE A 534 19.73 5.50 -1.43
C ILE A 534 19.36 4.05 -1.70
N LYS A 535 19.42 3.64 -2.96
CA LYS A 535 19.22 2.26 -3.41
C LYS A 535 20.50 1.74 -4.04
N GLU A 536 21.05 0.67 -3.46
CA GLU A 536 22.33 0.09 -3.92
C GLU A 536 23.43 1.15 -4.13
N GLY A 537 23.58 2.04 -3.13
CA GLY A 537 24.58 3.11 -3.14
C GLY A 537 24.28 4.29 -4.06
N ASN A 538 23.18 4.29 -4.80
CA ASN A 538 22.75 5.38 -5.67
C ASN A 538 21.62 6.18 -5.02
N THR A 539 21.74 7.50 -5.01
CA THR A 539 20.67 8.39 -4.56
C THR A 539 19.50 8.32 -5.54
N ILE A 540 18.33 7.86 -5.06
CA ILE A 540 17.08 7.78 -5.85
C ILE A 540 16.07 8.87 -5.46
N PHE A 541 16.30 9.53 -4.32
CA PHE A 541 15.56 10.71 -3.87
C PHE A 541 16.47 11.60 -3.02
N LYS A 542 16.32 12.91 -3.19
CA LYS A 542 16.95 13.95 -2.34
C LYS A 542 15.99 15.12 -2.20
N ALA A 543 15.71 15.56 -0.94
CA ALA A 543 14.76 16.61 -0.60
C ALA A 543 15.29 18.01 -0.97
#